data_b5e29c5487d33fe7126707605b8d6990
#
_entry.id   b5e29c5487d33fe7126707605b8d6990
#
_cell.length_a   1.000
_cell.length_b   1.000
_cell.length_c   1.000
_cell.angle_alpha   90.00
_cell.angle_beta   90.00
_cell.angle_gamma   90.00
#
_symmetry.space_group_name_H-M   'P 1'
#
loop_
_entity.id
_entity.type
_entity.pdbx_description
1 polymer ?
#
loop_
_entity_poly.entity_id
_entity_poly.type
_entity_poly.pdbx_seq_one_letter_code
_entity_poly.pdbx_strand_id
1 'polypeptide(L)'
;MKRIFLFVILVIFASGCNSGRHSIPLNKGAYKQTNIYSISEALNLEVAKKELAGFENVRLEFGSNDQNKSVIKANVKVQRFITDSGDIKGYCQEAFVAVIKRYMIAAKKQNADVANIVSFWRADAKYLKDEFVCMSSKSSVGVVMRADLVQK
;
A
#
# COMPACT_ATOMS: atom_id res chain seq x y z
N MET A 1 51.62 -43.58 -8.66
CA MET A 1 51.17 -42.19 -8.90
C MET A 1 49.70 -42.11 -8.52
N LYS A 2 49.38 -41.59 -7.31
CA LYS A 2 48.01 -41.52 -6.81
C LYS A 2 47.43 -40.15 -7.21
N ARG A 3 46.39 -40.14 -8.05
CA ARG A 3 45.64 -38.90 -8.37
C ARG A 3 44.61 -38.65 -7.28
N ILE A 4 44.84 -37.57 -6.53
CA ILE A 4 43.91 -37.08 -5.53
C ILE A 4 42.87 -36.22 -6.28
N PHE A 5 41.61 -36.67 -6.32
CA PHE A 5 40.48 -35.89 -6.79
C PHE A 5 40.03 -34.97 -5.66
N LEU A 6 40.29 -33.69 -5.84
CA LEU A 6 39.79 -32.64 -4.96
C LEU A 6 38.34 -32.33 -5.32
N PHE A 7 37.38 -32.84 -4.55
CA PHE A 7 35.98 -32.44 -4.65
C PHE A 7 35.80 -31.07 -4.01
N VAL A 8 35.71 -30.05 -4.85
CA VAL A 8 35.27 -28.71 -4.40
C VAL A 8 33.76 -28.76 -4.24
N ILE A 9 33.29 -28.83 -3.00
CA ILE A 9 31.89 -28.68 -2.66
C ILE A 9 31.54 -27.20 -2.75
N LEU A 10 30.88 -26.82 -3.85
CA LEU A 10 30.32 -25.49 -4.05
C LEU A 10 29.04 -25.40 -3.20
N VAL A 11 29.15 -24.86 -1.98
CA VAL A 11 28.00 -24.55 -1.13
C VAL A 11 27.36 -23.29 -1.68
N ILE A 12 26.33 -23.47 -2.49
CA ILE A 12 25.48 -22.36 -2.94
C ILE A 12 24.61 -21.96 -1.76
N PHE A 13 25.00 -20.88 -1.07
CA PHE A 13 24.10 -20.19 -0.15
C PHE A 13 22.98 -19.52 -0.96
N ALA A 14 21.90 -20.26 -1.15
CA ALA A 14 20.63 -19.68 -1.54
C ALA A 14 20.12 -18.82 -0.37
N SER A 15 20.59 -17.57 -0.30
CA SER A 15 19.98 -16.54 0.53
C SER A 15 18.58 -16.27 -0.04
N GLY A 16 17.64 -17.13 0.32
CA GLY A 16 16.22 -16.89 0.12
C GLY A 16 15.87 -15.60 0.84
N CYS A 17 15.71 -14.51 0.09
CA CYS A 17 14.98 -13.35 0.56
C CYS A 17 13.57 -13.80 0.86
N ASN A 18 13.37 -14.30 2.05
CA ASN A 18 12.08 -14.55 2.63
C ASN A 18 11.45 -13.17 2.86
N SER A 19 10.78 -12.65 1.82
CA SER A 19 9.90 -11.50 1.94
C SER A 19 8.71 -11.94 2.78
N GLY A 20 8.98 -12.21 4.06
CA GLY A 20 7.97 -12.48 5.05
C GLY A 20 6.97 -11.34 4.99
N ARG A 21 5.78 -11.66 4.50
CA ARG A 21 4.60 -10.83 4.69
C ARG A 21 4.37 -10.78 6.20
N HIS A 22 5.09 -9.91 6.87
CA HIS A 22 4.74 -9.53 8.23
C HIS A 22 3.41 -8.79 8.15
N SER A 23 2.33 -9.54 8.15
CA SER A 23 1.04 -9.04 8.56
C SER A 23 1.20 -8.68 10.04
N ILE A 24 1.61 -7.44 10.31
CA ILE A 24 1.58 -6.90 11.67
C ILE A 24 0.11 -7.00 12.07
N PRO A 25 -0.24 -7.83 13.05
CA PRO A 25 -1.63 -7.94 13.47
C PRO A 25 -2.04 -6.55 13.95
N LEU A 26 -3.04 -5.97 13.28
CA LEU A 26 -3.68 -4.76 13.76
C LEU A 26 -4.23 -5.10 15.14
N ASN A 27 -3.67 -4.48 16.17
CA ASN A 27 -4.17 -4.60 17.51
C ASN A 27 -5.62 -4.09 17.49
N LYS A 28 -6.60 -5.00 17.51
CA LYS A 28 -8.03 -4.72 17.30
C LYS A 28 -8.60 -3.66 18.26
N GLY A 29 -7.87 -3.34 19.32
CA GLY A 29 -8.21 -2.33 20.32
C GLY A 29 -7.54 -0.97 20.15
N ALA A 30 -6.56 -0.82 19.23
CA ALA A 30 -5.73 0.38 19.16
C ALA A 30 -6.44 1.57 18.50
N TYR A 31 -7.28 1.33 17.49
CA TYR A 31 -7.96 2.39 16.75
C TYR A 31 -9.40 2.56 17.22
N LYS A 32 -9.71 3.76 17.71
CA LYS A 32 -11.02 4.08 18.31
C LYS A 32 -11.92 4.92 17.42
N GLN A 33 -11.35 5.64 16.45
CA GLN A 33 -12.09 6.56 15.59
C GLN A 33 -11.92 6.20 14.13
N THR A 34 -13.02 6.29 13.39
CA THR A 34 -13.07 6.20 11.94
C THR A 34 -13.25 7.59 11.38
N ASN A 35 -12.34 8.00 10.52
CA ASN A 35 -12.39 9.30 9.84
C ASN A 35 -12.51 9.04 8.34
N ILE A 36 -13.25 9.89 7.65
CA ILE A 36 -13.45 9.82 6.20
C ILE A 36 -12.95 11.14 5.62
N TYR A 37 -12.11 11.07 4.60
CA TYR A 37 -11.49 12.23 3.96
C TYR A 37 -11.54 12.12 2.45
N SER A 38 -11.54 13.26 1.77
CA SER A 38 -11.55 13.37 0.32
C SER A 38 -10.23 12.88 -0.30
N ILE A 39 -10.35 12.02 -1.31
CA ILE A 39 -9.23 11.55 -2.14
C ILE A 39 -8.64 12.70 -2.94
N SER A 40 -9.50 13.53 -3.58
CA SER A 40 -9.05 14.65 -4.39
C SER A 40 -8.28 15.68 -3.57
N GLU A 41 -8.73 15.97 -2.36
CA GLU A 41 -8.03 16.88 -1.45
C GLU A 41 -6.64 16.33 -1.08
N ALA A 42 -6.55 15.04 -0.72
CA ALA A 42 -5.27 14.43 -0.36
C ALA A 42 -4.28 14.38 -1.53
N LEU A 43 -4.74 14.10 -2.75
CA LEU A 43 -3.89 14.06 -3.94
C LEU A 43 -3.44 15.47 -4.42
N ASN A 44 -4.17 16.52 -4.08
CA ASN A 44 -3.82 17.90 -4.43
C ASN A 44 -2.79 18.54 -3.50
N LEU A 45 -2.45 17.90 -2.37
CA LEU A 45 -1.41 18.40 -1.48
C LEU A 45 -0.04 18.46 -2.18
N GLU A 46 0.76 19.46 -1.84
CA GLU A 46 2.12 19.60 -2.38
C GLU A 46 3.00 18.37 -2.06
N VAL A 47 2.84 17.79 -0.88
CA VAL A 47 3.52 16.55 -0.50
C VAL A 47 3.10 15.40 -1.42
N ALA A 48 1.83 15.28 -1.79
CA ALA A 48 1.34 14.25 -2.70
C ALA A 48 1.92 14.43 -4.10
N LYS A 49 1.89 15.63 -4.65
CA LYS A 49 2.48 15.95 -5.95
C LYS A 49 3.96 15.58 -6.01
N LYS A 50 4.72 15.92 -4.96
CA LYS A 50 6.14 15.56 -4.85
C LYS A 50 6.36 14.05 -4.74
N GLU A 51 5.60 13.37 -3.87
CA GLU A 51 5.77 11.94 -3.60
C GLU A 51 5.33 11.06 -4.77
N LEU A 52 4.39 11.52 -5.59
CA LEU A 52 3.84 10.80 -6.74
C LEU A 52 4.46 11.22 -8.07
N ALA A 53 5.38 12.18 -8.07
CA ALA A 53 6.14 12.57 -9.27
C ALA A 53 6.88 11.35 -9.87
N GLY A 54 6.86 11.24 -11.21
CA GLY A 54 7.48 10.13 -11.94
C GLY A 54 6.60 8.89 -12.08
N PHE A 55 5.32 8.98 -11.70
CA PHE A 55 4.33 7.93 -11.90
C PHE A 55 3.16 8.36 -12.79
N GLU A 56 3.31 9.42 -13.58
CA GLU A 56 2.28 10.02 -14.42
C GLU A 56 1.69 9.04 -15.44
N ASN A 57 2.47 8.03 -15.81
CA ASN A 57 2.05 6.97 -16.73
C ASN A 57 1.21 5.85 -16.08
N VAL A 58 1.01 5.89 -14.76
CA VAL A 58 0.18 4.91 -14.04
C VAL A 58 -1.19 5.52 -13.79
N ARG A 59 -2.22 4.96 -14.40
CA ARG A 59 -3.60 5.38 -14.15
C ARG A 59 -4.10 4.83 -12.82
N LEU A 60 -4.84 5.65 -12.08
CA LEU A 60 -5.52 5.28 -10.84
C LEU A 60 -7.03 5.32 -11.06
N GLU A 61 -7.73 4.25 -10.69
CA GLU A 61 -9.18 4.16 -10.74
C GLU A 61 -9.71 3.81 -9.35
N PHE A 62 -10.44 4.74 -8.74
CA PHE A 62 -11.04 4.58 -7.42
C PHE A 62 -12.46 4.05 -7.50
N GLY A 63 -12.86 3.34 -6.45
CA GLY A 63 -14.15 2.66 -6.39
C GLY A 63 -14.08 1.24 -6.94
N SER A 64 -15.18 0.49 -6.83
CA SER A 64 -15.28 -0.86 -7.35
C SER A 64 -15.82 -0.85 -8.78
N ASN A 65 -15.09 -1.50 -9.68
CA ASN A 65 -15.56 -1.79 -11.02
C ASN A 65 -15.26 -3.27 -11.32
N ASP A 66 -16.33 -4.09 -11.36
CA ASP A 66 -16.22 -5.54 -11.53
C ASP A 66 -15.75 -5.96 -12.94
N GLN A 67 -15.63 -5.01 -13.88
CA GLN A 67 -15.29 -5.31 -15.28
C GLN A 67 -13.77 -5.45 -15.51
N ASN A 68 -12.94 -5.04 -14.57
CA ASN A 68 -11.50 -5.11 -14.73
C ASN A 68 -10.97 -6.51 -14.38
N LYS A 69 -10.33 -7.16 -15.34
CA LYS A 69 -9.59 -8.40 -15.10
C LYS A 69 -8.34 -8.09 -14.27
N SER A 70 -8.41 -8.37 -13.01
CA SER A 70 -7.27 -8.23 -12.10
C SER A 70 -6.17 -9.22 -12.46
N VAL A 71 -4.96 -8.72 -12.67
CA VAL A 71 -3.75 -9.56 -12.76
C VAL A 71 -3.27 -9.92 -11.36
N ILE A 72 -3.29 -8.95 -10.44
CA ILE A 72 -2.87 -9.13 -9.06
C ILE A 72 -3.77 -8.30 -8.14
N LYS A 73 -4.30 -8.95 -7.11
CA LYS A 73 -4.95 -8.25 -6.00
C LYS A 73 -3.92 -7.84 -4.96
N ALA A 74 -3.88 -6.57 -4.64
CA ALA A 74 -2.93 -6.01 -3.69
C ALA A 74 -3.64 -5.35 -2.50
N ASN A 75 -3.22 -5.73 -1.29
CA ASN A 75 -3.64 -5.05 -0.07
C ASN A 75 -2.45 -4.28 0.49
N VAL A 76 -2.61 -2.98 0.70
CA VAL A 76 -1.59 -2.12 1.28
C VAL A 76 -2.10 -1.47 2.54
N LYS A 77 -1.28 -1.53 3.58
CA LYS A 77 -1.50 -0.84 4.85
C LYS A 77 -0.35 0.11 5.09
N VAL A 78 -0.67 1.34 5.49
CA VAL A 78 0.28 2.31 6.02
C VAL A 78 -0.21 2.80 7.37
N GLN A 79 0.72 2.87 8.33
CA GLN A 79 0.52 3.46 9.63
C GLN A 79 1.48 4.64 9.79
N ARG A 80 1.02 5.71 10.45
CA ARG A 80 1.82 6.86 10.87
C ARG A 80 1.66 7.09 12.36
N PHE A 81 2.75 7.41 13.04
CA PHE A 81 2.69 7.85 14.43
C PHE A 81 2.32 9.33 14.46
N ILE A 82 1.50 9.71 15.43
CA ILE A 82 1.08 11.08 15.65
C ILE A 82 2.11 11.70 16.59
N THR A 83 2.79 12.73 16.13
CA THR A 83 3.69 13.55 16.96
C THR A 83 3.02 14.86 17.39
N ASP A 84 2.01 15.31 16.64
CA ASP A 84 1.15 16.43 16.95
C ASP A 84 -0.32 16.00 16.88
N SER A 85 -0.99 15.96 18.03
CA SER A 85 -2.37 15.50 18.13
C SER A 85 -3.39 16.45 17.47
N GLY A 86 -2.98 17.66 17.09
CA GLY A 86 -3.85 18.64 16.43
C GLY A 86 -4.10 18.36 14.94
N ASP A 87 -3.25 17.57 14.29
CA ASP A 87 -3.31 17.36 12.83
C ASP A 87 -3.57 15.90 12.43
N ILE A 88 -4.60 15.28 12.98
CA ILE A 88 -5.04 13.92 12.58
C ILE A 88 -5.30 13.83 11.07
N LYS A 89 -5.89 14.88 10.47
CA LYS A 89 -6.20 14.92 9.04
C LYS A 89 -4.94 14.83 8.18
N GLY A 90 -3.92 15.64 8.49
CA GLY A 90 -2.65 15.64 7.76
C GLY A 90 -1.96 14.28 7.81
N TYR A 91 -1.84 13.66 8.98
CA TYR A 91 -1.28 12.30 9.10
C TYR A 91 -2.08 11.25 8.32
N CYS A 92 -3.41 11.36 8.28
CA CYS A 92 -4.26 10.48 7.48
C CYS A 92 -4.02 10.65 5.98
N GLN A 93 -3.90 11.89 5.51
CA GLN A 93 -3.62 12.22 4.11
C GLN A 93 -2.22 11.73 3.70
N GLU A 94 -1.21 11.93 4.52
CA GLU A 94 0.14 11.38 4.29
C GLU A 94 0.14 9.85 4.24
N ALA A 95 -0.58 9.19 5.14
CA ALA A 95 -0.71 7.74 5.13
C ALA A 95 -1.39 7.24 3.85
N PHE A 96 -2.43 7.94 3.39
CA PHE A 96 -3.12 7.65 2.14
C PHE A 96 -2.17 7.80 0.93
N VAL A 97 -1.47 8.94 0.82
CA VAL A 97 -0.49 9.18 -0.26
C VAL A 97 0.57 8.09 -0.30
N ALA A 98 1.06 7.66 0.87
CA ALA A 98 2.03 6.57 0.94
C ALA A 98 1.46 5.21 0.49
N VAL A 99 0.15 4.95 0.70
CA VAL A 99 -0.52 3.76 0.14
C VAL A 99 -0.55 3.84 -1.38
N ILE A 100 -1.00 4.98 -1.93
CA ILE A 100 -1.08 5.20 -3.38
C ILE A 100 0.29 5.05 -4.04
N LYS A 101 1.34 5.65 -3.46
CA LYS A 101 2.71 5.51 -3.95
C LYS A 101 3.15 4.05 -4.05
N ARG A 102 2.82 3.21 -3.05
CA ARG A 102 3.16 1.78 -3.08
C ARG A 102 2.46 1.05 -4.21
N TYR A 103 1.20 1.37 -4.49
CA TYR A 103 0.50 0.80 -5.65
C TYR A 103 1.14 1.24 -6.97
N MET A 104 1.45 2.52 -7.12
CA MET A 104 2.09 3.05 -8.33
C MET A 104 3.47 2.42 -8.58
N ILE A 105 4.27 2.22 -7.53
CA ILE A 105 5.55 1.50 -7.62
C ILE A 105 5.33 0.06 -8.12
N ALA A 106 4.34 -0.65 -7.57
CA ALA A 106 4.05 -2.01 -7.97
C ALA A 106 3.54 -2.09 -9.41
N ALA A 107 2.63 -1.18 -9.79
CA ALA A 107 2.08 -1.09 -11.13
C ALA A 107 3.16 -0.75 -12.17
N LYS A 108 4.04 0.22 -11.90
CA LYS A 108 5.15 0.57 -12.78
C LYS A 108 6.09 -0.60 -13.03
N LYS A 109 6.40 -1.40 -12.00
CA LYS A 109 7.24 -2.60 -12.14
C LYS A 109 6.61 -3.67 -13.03
N GLN A 110 5.29 -3.70 -13.16
CA GLN A 110 4.54 -4.71 -13.90
C GLN A 110 3.94 -4.19 -15.20
N ASN A 111 4.24 -2.96 -15.59
CA ASN A 111 3.63 -2.28 -16.73
C ASN A 111 2.09 -2.34 -16.66
N ALA A 112 1.54 -2.02 -15.49
CA ALA A 112 0.13 -2.12 -15.18
C ALA A 112 -0.44 -0.77 -14.75
N ASP A 113 -1.76 -0.68 -14.70
CA ASP A 113 -2.52 0.38 -14.04
C ASP A 113 -3.06 -0.11 -12.70
N VAL A 114 -3.59 0.79 -11.88
CA VAL A 114 -4.18 0.48 -10.59
C VAL A 114 -5.67 0.77 -10.66
N ALA A 115 -6.50 -0.25 -10.52
CA ALA A 115 -7.94 -0.15 -10.55
C ALA A 115 -8.60 -0.70 -9.28
N ASN A 116 -9.89 -0.50 -9.15
CA ASN A 116 -10.68 -0.98 -8.01
C ASN A 116 -10.08 -0.56 -6.65
N ILE A 117 -9.55 0.66 -6.58
CA ILE A 117 -8.93 1.16 -5.35
C ILE A 117 -10.04 1.47 -4.34
N VAL A 118 -10.11 0.70 -3.27
CA VAL A 118 -11.13 0.84 -2.23
C VAL A 118 -10.52 0.80 -0.84
N SER A 119 -11.12 1.53 0.08
CA SER A 119 -10.77 1.41 1.49
C SER A 119 -11.17 0.04 2.01
N PHE A 120 -10.23 -0.65 2.66
CA PHE A 120 -10.41 -2.00 3.14
C PHE A 120 -9.99 -2.10 4.61
N TRP A 121 -10.96 -2.17 5.51
CA TRP A 121 -10.72 -2.26 6.93
C TRP A 121 -11.45 -3.46 7.54
N ARG A 122 -10.78 -4.29 8.30
CA ARG A 122 -11.33 -5.47 9.01
C ARG A 122 -12.09 -6.45 8.10
N ALA A 123 -11.57 -6.74 6.92
CA ALA A 123 -12.18 -7.57 5.90
C ALA A 123 -13.46 -6.98 5.24
N ASP A 124 -13.92 -5.83 5.68
CA ASP A 124 -15.03 -5.13 5.03
C ASP A 124 -14.49 -4.14 4.00
N ALA A 125 -14.76 -4.39 2.72
CA ALA A 125 -14.46 -3.43 1.68
C ALA A 125 -15.49 -2.30 1.74
N LYS A 126 -15.02 -1.04 1.82
CA LYS A 126 -15.87 0.13 1.68
C LYS A 126 -15.63 0.75 0.32
N TYR A 127 -16.65 0.71 -0.53
CA TYR A 127 -16.61 1.19 -1.91
C TYR A 127 -16.83 2.69 -1.96
N LEU A 128 -15.84 3.45 -1.48
CA LEU A 128 -15.86 4.91 -1.54
C LEU A 128 -15.06 5.34 -2.77
N LYS A 129 -15.74 6.03 -3.70
CA LYS A 129 -15.16 6.46 -4.97
C LYS A 129 -14.35 7.75 -4.81
N ASP A 130 -14.84 8.68 -3.98
CA ASP A 130 -14.29 10.02 -3.84
C ASP A 130 -13.64 10.22 -2.46
N GLU A 131 -13.71 9.22 -1.60
CA GLU A 131 -13.29 9.30 -0.20
C GLU A 131 -12.48 8.07 0.21
N PHE A 132 -11.64 8.23 1.23
CA PHE A 132 -10.92 7.13 1.87
C PHE A 132 -11.14 7.10 3.38
N VAL A 133 -11.02 5.91 3.95
CA VAL A 133 -11.16 5.67 5.38
C VAL A 133 -9.78 5.67 6.05
N CYS A 134 -9.65 6.48 7.08
CA CYS A 134 -8.51 6.50 7.98
C CYS A 134 -8.96 6.18 9.40
N MET A 135 -8.29 5.24 10.02
CA MET A 135 -8.51 4.89 11.42
C MET A 135 -7.50 5.60 12.30
N SER A 136 -7.96 6.22 13.39
CA SER A 136 -7.08 6.92 14.32
C SER A 136 -7.17 6.40 15.76
N SER A 137 -6.08 6.55 16.48
CA SER A 137 -5.93 6.36 17.90
C SER A 137 -5.27 7.58 18.51
N LYS A 138 -4.97 7.55 19.80
CA LYS A 138 -4.24 8.65 20.47
C LYS A 138 -2.81 8.85 19.91
N SER A 139 -2.18 7.81 19.39
CA SER A 139 -0.75 7.82 19.03
C SER A 139 -0.47 7.48 17.58
N SER A 140 -1.48 7.11 16.81
CA SER A 140 -1.26 6.71 15.42
C SER A 140 -2.51 6.77 14.56
N VAL A 141 -2.30 6.92 13.26
CA VAL A 141 -3.31 6.75 12.23
C VAL A 141 -2.97 5.57 11.33
N GLY A 142 -3.96 5.01 10.66
CA GLY A 142 -3.78 3.91 9.70
C GLY A 142 -4.74 4.00 8.54
N VAL A 143 -4.20 3.81 7.34
CA VAL A 143 -4.97 3.65 6.11
C VAL A 143 -4.72 2.26 5.55
N VAL A 144 -5.78 1.55 5.24
CA VAL A 144 -5.73 0.23 4.62
C VAL A 144 -6.59 0.28 3.36
N MET A 145 -5.99 -0.08 2.24
CA MET A 145 -6.69 -0.11 0.96
C MET A 145 -6.43 -1.43 0.24
N ARG A 146 -7.37 -1.79 -0.61
CA ARG A 146 -7.24 -2.87 -1.59
C ARG A 146 -7.31 -2.26 -2.99
N ALA A 147 -6.55 -2.82 -3.91
CA ALA A 147 -6.58 -2.48 -5.31
C ALA A 147 -6.23 -3.68 -6.17
N ASP A 148 -6.56 -3.58 -7.44
CA ASP A 148 -6.19 -4.53 -8.48
C ASP A 148 -5.14 -3.90 -9.39
N LEU A 149 -4.06 -4.63 -9.67
CA LEU A 149 -3.15 -4.29 -10.75
C LEU A 149 -3.71 -4.90 -12.03
N VAL A 150 -3.97 -4.06 -13.02
CA VAL A 150 -4.55 -4.47 -14.31
C VAL A 150 -3.56 -4.20 -15.42
N GLN A 151 -3.39 -5.16 -16.32
CA GLN A 151 -2.48 -5.02 -17.44
C GLN A 151 -2.91 -3.88 -18.37
N LYS A 152 -1.94 -3.12 -18.88
CA LYS A 152 -2.16 -2.09 -19.89
C LYS A 152 -2.50 -2.66 -21.24
#